data_389a53344c84a10ef578fc30536d998e
#
_entry.id   389a53344c84a10ef578fc30536d998e
#
_cell.length_a   1.000
_cell.length_b   1.000
_cell.length_c   1.000
_cell.angle_alpha   90.00
_cell.angle_beta   90.00
_cell.angle_gamma   90.00
#
_symmetry.space_group_name_H-M   'P 1'
#
loop_
_entity.id
_entity.type
_entity.pdbx_description
1 polymer ?
#
loop_
_entity_poly.entity_id
_entity_poly.type
_entity_poly.pdbx_seq_one_letter_code
_entity_poly.pdbx_strand_id
1 'polypeptide(L)'
;GRARLLDESTAKRHYSTAGDARDFADFICAWLAESGRENAPVYLLGESYGTIRNVALADVLPETVDLRGIIHVGTSLNVGARTTLLVEPNVRRLGANAAVCWYHHHQDECSREEFVAQAMDFAYGDYARALLLGNRLNEAERESVLDRLSRFTGMDHDFLDKHDLRFGEVDFLLGCCPGAVVSTYDARLLY
;
A
#
# COMPACT_ATOMS: atom_id res chain seq x y z
N GLY A 1 9.69 1.03 -16.77
CA GLY A 1 10.53 0.37 -17.74
C GLY A 1 10.30 0.89 -19.15
N ARG A 2 11.18 0.47 -20.07
CA ARG A 2 11.09 0.84 -21.49
C ARG A 2 10.81 -0.38 -22.39
N ALA A 3 10.43 -1.51 -21.77
CA ALA A 3 10.03 -2.70 -22.51
C ALA A 3 8.81 -2.41 -23.38
N ARG A 4 8.81 -2.95 -24.58
CA ARG A 4 7.70 -2.84 -25.54
C ARG A 4 7.38 -4.20 -26.07
N LEU A 5 6.12 -4.48 -26.31
CA LEU A 5 5.70 -5.65 -27.06
C LEU A 5 6.14 -5.47 -28.52
N LEU A 6 6.65 -6.55 -29.11
CA LEU A 6 6.92 -6.59 -30.56
C LEU A 6 5.63 -6.79 -31.36
N ASP A 7 4.61 -7.40 -30.73
CA ASP A 7 3.29 -7.64 -31.28
C ASP A 7 2.22 -7.37 -30.20
N GLU A 8 1.46 -6.29 -30.38
CA GLU A 8 0.39 -5.88 -29.48
C GLU A 8 -0.74 -6.92 -29.33
N SER A 9 -0.92 -7.80 -30.29
CA SER A 9 -1.89 -8.89 -30.22
C SER A 9 -1.59 -9.87 -29.08
N THR A 10 -0.35 -9.94 -28.64
CA THR A 10 0.12 -10.79 -27.54
C THR A 10 -0.02 -10.18 -26.15
N ALA A 11 -0.52 -8.93 -26.03
CA ALA A 11 -0.58 -8.15 -24.80
C ALA A 11 -1.22 -8.93 -23.62
N LYS A 12 -2.33 -9.65 -23.88
CA LYS A 12 -3.02 -10.44 -22.84
C LYS A 12 -2.15 -11.56 -22.25
N ARG A 13 -1.19 -12.07 -23.02
CA ARG A 13 -0.27 -13.11 -22.56
C ARG A 13 0.76 -12.53 -21.59
N HIS A 14 1.26 -11.33 -21.85
CA HIS A 14 2.36 -10.71 -21.12
C HIS A 14 1.88 -9.83 -19.96
N TYR A 15 0.76 -9.11 -20.13
CA TYR A 15 0.22 -8.19 -19.11
C TYR A 15 -0.66 -8.90 -18.06
N SER A 16 -0.06 -9.88 -17.39
CA SER A 16 -0.64 -10.57 -16.24
C SER A 16 0.50 -11.03 -15.32
N THR A 17 0.22 -11.28 -14.05
CA THR A 17 1.26 -11.78 -13.12
C THR A 17 1.88 -13.08 -13.61
N ALA A 18 1.09 -13.99 -14.15
CA ALA A 18 1.57 -15.26 -14.68
C ALA A 18 2.36 -15.09 -15.99
N GLY A 19 1.97 -14.15 -16.85
CA GLY A 19 2.70 -13.83 -18.08
C GLY A 19 4.04 -13.18 -17.79
N ASP A 20 4.01 -12.15 -16.96
CA ASP A 20 5.18 -11.44 -16.47
C ASP A 20 6.22 -12.40 -15.84
N ALA A 21 5.76 -13.33 -14.99
CA ALA A 21 6.64 -14.34 -14.38
C ALA A 21 7.28 -15.26 -15.41
N ARG A 22 6.53 -15.73 -16.41
CA ARG A 22 7.09 -16.56 -17.50
C ARG A 22 8.11 -15.81 -18.34
N ASP A 23 7.81 -14.56 -18.71
CA ASP A 23 8.73 -13.73 -19.49
C ASP A 23 10.06 -13.53 -18.75
N PHE A 24 10.01 -13.33 -17.44
CA PHE A 24 11.22 -13.23 -16.61
C PHE A 24 11.94 -14.58 -16.44
N ALA A 25 11.22 -15.69 -16.36
CA ALA A 25 11.83 -17.02 -16.33
C ALA A 25 12.58 -17.30 -17.63
N ASP A 26 11.96 -17.04 -18.78
CA ASP A 26 12.58 -17.18 -20.10
C ASP A 26 13.84 -16.30 -20.22
N PHE A 27 13.76 -15.05 -19.76
CA PHE A 27 14.90 -14.14 -19.74
C PHE A 27 16.06 -14.66 -18.87
N ILE A 28 15.77 -15.14 -17.66
CA ILE A 28 16.80 -15.69 -16.75
C ILE A 28 17.47 -16.88 -17.38
N CYS A 29 16.71 -17.83 -17.93
CA CYS A 29 17.26 -19.01 -18.59
C CYS A 29 18.16 -18.65 -19.80
N ALA A 30 17.67 -17.73 -20.65
CA ALA A 30 18.45 -17.26 -21.80
C ALA A 30 19.74 -16.57 -21.34
N TRP A 31 19.67 -15.70 -20.35
CA TRP A 31 20.85 -14.99 -19.84
C TRP A 31 21.88 -15.93 -19.20
N LEU A 32 21.44 -16.92 -18.43
CA LEU A 32 22.32 -17.94 -17.84
C LEU A 32 23.05 -18.73 -18.92
N ALA A 33 22.33 -19.15 -19.97
CA ALA A 33 22.92 -19.90 -21.10
C ALA A 33 23.89 -19.03 -21.88
N GLU A 34 23.52 -17.81 -22.29
CA GLU A 34 24.39 -16.91 -23.06
C GLU A 34 25.64 -16.49 -22.29
N SER A 35 25.57 -16.38 -20.96
CA SER A 35 26.69 -16.00 -20.11
C SER A 35 27.57 -17.19 -19.68
N GLY A 36 27.20 -18.43 -20.02
CA GLY A 36 27.89 -19.66 -19.58
C GLY A 36 27.80 -19.88 -18.06
N ARG A 37 26.66 -19.47 -17.46
CA ARG A 37 26.43 -19.53 -16.00
C ARG A 37 25.28 -20.44 -15.61
N GLU A 38 24.98 -21.45 -16.36
CA GLU A 38 23.82 -22.35 -16.14
C GLU A 38 23.82 -23.00 -14.76
N ASN A 39 24.99 -23.17 -14.15
CA ASN A 39 25.14 -23.77 -12.83
C ASN A 39 25.36 -22.73 -11.71
N ALA A 40 25.21 -21.45 -11.98
CA ALA A 40 25.41 -20.42 -10.96
C ALA A 40 24.21 -20.34 -10.01
N PRO A 41 24.46 -20.10 -8.70
CA PRO A 41 23.35 -19.84 -7.76
C PRO A 41 22.62 -18.54 -8.12
N VAL A 42 21.29 -18.61 -8.17
CA VAL A 42 20.41 -17.50 -8.49
C VAL A 42 19.72 -16.99 -7.24
N TYR A 43 19.70 -15.68 -7.07
CA TYR A 43 18.94 -14.97 -6.06
C TYR A 43 18.02 -13.97 -6.73
N LEU A 44 16.74 -13.97 -6.34
CA LEU A 44 15.74 -13.01 -6.82
C LEU A 44 15.62 -11.87 -5.82
N LEU A 45 15.82 -10.63 -6.27
CA LEU A 45 15.51 -9.44 -5.47
C LEU A 45 14.33 -8.73 -6.10
N GLY A 46 13.29 -8.45 -5.31
CA GLY A 46 12.10 -7.72 -5.76
C GLY A 46 11.68 -6.65 -4.78
N GLU A 47 11.33 -5.48 -5.31
CA GLU A 47 10.78 -4.36 -4.58
C GLU A 47 9.32 -4.16 -4.98
N SER A 48 8.44 -3.86 -4.00
CA SER A 48 7.02 -3.58 -4.20
C SER A 48 6.34 -4.69 -5.03
N TYR A 49 5.81 -4.40 -6.25
CA TYR A 49 5.27 -5.44 -7.16
C TYR A 49 6.28 -6.56 -7.48
N GLY A 50 7.58 -6.25 -7.46
CA GLY A 50 8.63 -7.26 -7.63
C GLY A 50 8.59 -8.38 -6.59
N THR A 51 7.99 -8.15 -5.41
CA THR A 51 7.80 -9.19 -4.39
C THR A 51 6.72 -10.20 -4.81
N ILE A 52 5.66 -9.73 -5.45
CA ILE A 52 4.61 -10.59 -6.04
C ILE A 52 5.21 -11.38 -7.21
N ARG A 53 5.94 -10.69 -8.10
CA ARG A 53 6.64 -11.33 -9.24
C ARG A 53 7.57 -12.43 -8.75
N ASN A 54 8.38 -12.20 -7.73
CA ASN A 54 9.33 -13.19 -7.23
C ASN A 54 8.64 -14.49 -6.78
N VAL A 55 7.49 -14.40 -6.13
CA VAL A 55 6.72 -15.60 -5.73
C VAL A 55 6.22 -16.34 -6.96
N ALA A 56 5.60 -15.64 -7.91
CA ALA A 56 5.11 -16.26 -9.14
C ALA A 56 6.26 -16.80 -10.03
N LEU A 57 7.41 -16.14 -10.03
CA LEU A 57 8.61 -16.55 -10.76
C LEU A 57 9.22 -17.81 -10.16
N ALA A 58 9.28 -17.92 -8.84
CA ALA A 58 9.78 -19.11 -8.16
C ALA A 58 8.95 -20.37 -8.49
N ASP A 59 7.66 -20.20 -8.75
CA ASP A 59 6.76 -21.30 -9.14
C ASP A 59 6.96 -21.77 -10.60
N VAL A 60 7.45 -20.89 -11.48
CA VAL A 60 7.56 -21.18 -12.92
C VAL A 60 9.00 -21.36 -13.40
N LEU A 61 10.01 -21.03 -12.59
CA LEU A 61 11.41 -21.28 -12.92
C LEU A 61 11.67 -22.79 -13.07
N PRO A 62 12.40 -23.23 -14.13
CA PRO A 62 12.77 -24.62 -14.27
C PRO A 62 13.65 -25.11 -13.09
N GLU A 63 13.50 -26.37 -12.70
CA GLU A 63 14.33 -27.01 -11.66
C GLU A 63 15.84 -26.99 -11.99
N THR A 64 16.19 -26.76 -13.25
CA THR A 64 17.57 -26.61 -13.70
C THR A 64 18.18 -25.27 -13.25
N VAL A 65 17.38 -24.29 -12.86
CA VAL A 65 17.88 -23.04 -12.30
C VAL A 65 18.09 -23.22 -10.79
N ASP A 66 19.33 -23.06 -10.33
CA ASP A 66 19.70 -23.19 -8.92
C ASP A 66 19.23 -21.98 -8.10
N LEU A 67 17.92 -21.86 -7.88
CA LEU A 67 17.34 -20.79 -7.07
C LEU A 67 17.65 -21.00 -5.58
N ARG A 68 18.51 -20.15 -5.01
CA ARG A 68 18.99 -20.24 -3.62
C ARG A 68 18.28 -19.34 -2.65
N GLY A 69 17.68 -18.26 -3.11
CA GLY A 69 17.03 -17.33 -2.19
C GLY A 69 16.23 -16.25 -2.88
N ILE A 70 15.32 -15.66 -2.10
CA ILE A 70 14.47 -14.55 -2.51
C ILE A 70 14.60 -13.43 -1.49
N ILE A 71 14.84 -12.22 -1.96
CA ILE A 71 14.95 -11.00 -1.16
C ILE A 71 13.77 -10.11 -1.50
N HIS A 72 12.94 -9.80 -0.51
CA HIS A 72 11.79 -8.93 -0.65
C HIS A 72 12.03 -7.58 0.02
N VAL A 73 11.82 -6.50 -0.72
CA VAL A 73 11.87 -5.12 -0.23
C VAL A 73 10.49 -4.49 -0.39
N GLY A 74 9.92 -3.96 0.68
CA GLY A 74 8.57 -3.38 0.66
C GLY A 74 7.52 -4.40 0.21
N THR A 75 7.47 -5.54 0.89
CA THR A 75 6.63 -6.69 0.54
C THR A 75 5.14 -6.36 0.40
N SER A 76 4.52 -6.75 -0.70
CA SER A 76 3.11 -6.52 -1.02
C SER A 76 2.44 -7.82 -1.51
N LEU A 77 2.41 -8.86 -0.67
CA LEU A 77 1.84 -10.17 -1.05
C LEU A 77 0.32 -10.25 -0.93
N ASN A 78 -0.31 -9.34 -0.19
CA ASN A 78 -1.76 -9.30 -0.05
C ASN A 78 -2.35 -8.04 -0.70
N VAL A 79 -2.56 -8.07 -2.01
CA VAL A 79 -3.14 -6.94 -2.76
C VAL A 79 -4.63 -6.75 -2.46
N GLY A 80 -5.33 -7.82 -2.08
CA GLY A 80 -6.75 -7.77 -1.70
C GLY A 80 -7.04 -6.99 -0.42
N ALA A 81 -6.05 -6.83 0.46
CA ALA A 81 -6.17 -6.02 1.69
C ALA A 81 -6.19 -4.50 1.46
N ARG A 82 -6.08 -4.04 0.21
CA ARG A 82 -6.16 -2.60 -0.13
C ARG A 82 -7.59 -2.05 -0.19
N THR A 83 -8.60 -2.88 -0.02
CA THR A 83 -9.99 -2.39 0.01
C THR A 83 -10.27 -1.58 1.27
N THR A 84 -10.99 -0.47 1.11
CA THR A 84 -11.49 0.36 2.22
C THR A 84 -12.70 -0.25 2.92
N LEU A 85 -13.30 -1.31 2.35
CA LEU A 85 -14.48 -1.97 2.92
C LEU A 85 -14.18 -2.72 4.22
N LEU A 86 -12.93 -3.17 4.40
CA LEU A 86 -12.52 -3.89 5.61
C LEU A 86 -12.18 -2.91 6.74
N VAL A 87 -12.47 -3.31 7.97
CA VAL A 87 -12.17 -2.51 9.18
C VAL A 87 -10.66 -2.41 9.41
N GLU A 88 -9.96 -3.54 9.35
CA GLU A 88 -8.54 -3.64 9.70
C GLU A 88 -7.63 -2.70 8.90
N PRO A 89 -7.71 -2.57 7.57
CA PRO A 89 -6.86 -1.63 6.85
C PRO A 89 -7.08 -0.16 7.21
N ASN A 90 -8.32 0.23 7.55
CA ASN A 90 -8.64 1.59 7.96
C ASN A 90 -8.03 1.90 9.34
N VAL A 91 -8.21 0.99 10.29
CA VAL A 91 -7.66 1.12 11.65
C VAL A 91 -6.13 1.16 11.62
N ARG A 92 -5.50 0.21 10.95
CA ARG A 92 -4.04 0.07 10.92
C ARG A 92 -3.31 1.25 10.30
N ARG A 93 -3.88 1.90 9.29
CA ARG A 93 -3.27 3.05 8.62
C ARG A 93 -3.32 4.34 9.42
N LEU A 94 -4.26 4.46 10.38
CA LEU A 94 -4.53 5.73 11.03
C LEU A 94 -3.32 6.31 11.76
N GLY A 95 -2.50 5.48 12.41
CA GLY A 95 -1.29 5.96 13.08
C GLY A 95 -0.27 6.61 12.12
N ALA A 96 -0.07 6.01 10.94
CA ALA A 96 0.81 6.58 9.92
C ALA A 96 0.23 7.89 9.35
N ASN A 97 -1.07 7.91 9.05
CA ASN A 97 -1.75 9.10 8.56
C ASN A 97 -1.71 10.23 9.59
N ALA A 98 -1.88 9.91 10.88
CA ALA A 98 -1.78 10.89 11.95
C ALA A 98 -0.36 11.47 12.09
N ALA A 99 0.68 10.67 11.89
CA ALA A 99 2.05 11.18 11.90
C ALA A 99 2.30 12.20 10.77
N VAL A 100 1.72 11.97 9.60
CA VAL A 100 1.77 12.90 8.46
C VAL A 100 0.95 14.16 8.74
N CYS A 101 -0.29 14.00 9.22
CA CYS A 101 -1.16 15.12 9.59
C CYS A 101 -0.52 15.98 10.67
N TRP A 102 0.07 15.36 11.70
CA TRP A 102 0.81 16.08 12.73
C TRP A 102 1.93 16.94 12.13
N TYR A 103 2.72 16.39 11.22
CA TYR A 103 3.81 17.12 10.58
C TYR A 103 3.36 18.38 9.84
N HIS A 104 2.20 18.34 9.20
CA HIS A 104 1.70 19.49 8.42
C HIS A 104 0.86 20.48 9.24
N HIS A 105 0.22 20.04 10.34
CA HIS A 105 -0.83 20.83 10.98
C HIS A 105 -0.69 20.99 12.50
N HIS A 106 0.03 20.11 13.22
CA HIS A 106 -0.06 20.01 14.68
C HIS A 106 1.30 20.04 15.41
N GLN A 107 2.38 20.44 14.74
CA GLN A 107 3.72 20.46 15.36
C GLN A 107 3.82 21.35 16.61
N ASP A 108 3.03 22.40 16.69
CA ASP A 108 3.01 23.36 17.81
C ASP A 108 2.07 22.93 18.94
N GLU A 109 1.26 21.88 18.77
CA GLU A 109 0.27 21.45 19.77
C GLU A 109 0.83 20.46 20.78
N CYS A 110 1.52 19.43 20.31
CA CYS A 110 2.08 18.35 21.12
C CYS A 110 3.20 17.61 20.36
N SER A 111 3.88 16.69 21.02
CA SER A 111 4.87 15.84 20.35
C SER A 111 4.20 14.89 19.33
N ARG A 112 4.95 14.49 18.30
CA ARG A 112 4.49 13.51 17.32
C ARG A 112 4.08 12.21 17.99
N GLU A 113 4.87 11.76 18.95
CA GLU A 113 4.68 10.54 19.70
C GLU A 113 3.33 10.54 20.44
N GLU A 114 3.00 11.65 21.09
CA GLU A 114 1.71 11.82 21.78
C GLU A 114 0.54 11.86 20.80
N PHE A 115 0.65 12.60 19.70
CA PHE A 115 -0.41 12.69 18.69
C PHE A 115 -0.70 11.34 18.07
N VAL A 116 0.34 10.59 17.69
CA VAL A 116 0.22 9.24 17.14
C VAL A 116 -0.35 8.26 18.16
N ALA A 117 0.07 8.34 19.43
CA ALA A 117 -0.50 7.48 20.48
C ALA A 117 -2.01 7.71 20.66
N GLN A 118 -2.45 8.97 20.72
CA GLN A 118 -3.88 9.32 20.76
C GLN A 118 -4.65 8.81 19.53
N ALA A 119 -4.05 8.91 18.33
CA ALA A 119 -4.64 8.40 17.10
C ALA A 119 -4.76 6.86 17.11
N MET A 120 -3.77 6.16 17.65
CA MET A 120 -3.79 4.70 17.75
C MET A 120 -4.82 4.21 18.77
N ASP A 121 -4.93 4.86 19.94
CA ASP A 121 -5.97 4.55 20.93
C ASP A 121 -7.37 4.76 20.33
N PHE A 122 -7.57 5.84 19.60
CA PHE A 122 -8.79 6.08 18.86
C PHE A 122 -9.03 5.03 17.77
N ALA A 123 -8.00 4.68 17.00
CA ALA A 123 -8.10 3.73 15.91
C ALA A 123 -8.59 2.35 16.36
N TYR A 124 -7.97 1.82 17.42
CA TYR A 124 -8.32 0.52 17.97
C TYR A 124 -9.53 0.52 18.92
N GLY A 125 -9.97 1.68 19.35
CA GLY A 125 -11.14 1.88 20.18
C GLY A 125 -12.39 2.32 19.39
N ASP A 126 -12.73 3.60 19.50
CA ASP A 126 -13.98 4.16 18.98
C ASP A 126 -14.12 4.05 17.46
N TYR A 127 -13.03 4.25 16.71
CA TYR A 127 -13.06 4.16 15.25
C TYR A 127 -13.32 2.73 14.76
N ALA A 128 -12.61 1.74 15.30
CA ALA A 128 -12.86 0.34 14.97
C ALA A 128 -14.30 -0.07 15.30
N ARG A 129 -14.80 0.34 16.47
CA ARG A 129 -16.18 0.11 16.89
C ARG A 129 -17.19 0.79 15.94
N ALA A 130 -16.93 2.01 15.54
CA ALA A 130 -17.81 2.75 14.61
C ALA A 130 -17.88 2.05 13.24
N LEU A 131 -16.75 1.61 12.69
CA LEU A 131 -16.69 0.87 11.43
C LEU A 131 -17.45 -0.46 11.48
N LEU A 132 -17.44 -1.16 12.65
CA LEU A 132 -18.17 -2.41 12.85
C LEU A 132 -19.68 -2.19 13.03
N LEU A 133 -20.08 -1.11 13.70
CA LEU A 133 -21.49 -0.77 13.90
C LEU A 133 -22.16 -0.29 12.62
N GLY A 134 -21.43 0.45 11.77
CA GLY A 134 -21.99 1.01 10.55
C GLY A 134 -23.26 1.80 10.83
N ASN A 135 -24.36 1.47 10.18
CA ASN A 135 -25.67 2.15 10.35
C ASN A 135 -26.33 2.00 11.74
N ARG A 136 -25.71 1.24 12.66
CA ARG A 136 -26.15 1.16 14.05
C ARG A 136 -25.52 2.23 14.95
N LEU A 137 -24.55 2.97 14.44
CA LEU A 137 -23.95 4.08 15.14
C LEU A 137 -24.98 5.21 15.26
N ASN A 138 -25.19 5.75 16.45
CA ASN A 138 -26.06 6.90 16.61
C ASN A 138 -25.37 8.18 16.13
N GLU A 139 -26.15 9.23 15.88
CA GLU A 139 -25.67 10.46 15.28
C GLU A 139 -24.60 11.17 16.14
N ALA A 140 -24.77 11.21 17.46
CA ALA A 140 -23.78 11.84 18.35
C ALA A 140 -22.46 11.08 18.41
N GLU A 141 -22.49 9.73 18.41
CA GLU A 141 -21.30 8.89 18.32
C GLU A 141 -20.62 9.06 16.96
N ARG A 142 -21.40 9.13 15.88
CA ARG A 142 -20.88 9.33 14.51
C ARG A 142 -20.15 10.68 14.42
N GLU A 143 -20.76 11.76 14.89
CA GLU A 143 -20.17 13.09 14.89
C GLU A 143 -18.85 13.14 15.67
N SER A 144 -18.83 12.57 16.88
CA SER A 144 -17.61 12.46 17.68
C SER A 144 -16.48 11.70 16.99
N VAL A 145 -16.83 10.66 16.22
CA VAL A 145 -15.84 9.89 15.45
C VAL A 145 -15.36 10.70 14.25
N LEU A 146 -16.24 11.42 13.56
CA LEU A 146 -15.90 12.28 12.43
C LEU A 146 -14.93 13.39 12.84
N ASP A 147 -15.23 14.11 13.94
CA ASP A 147 -14.35 15.17 14.46
C ASP A 147 -12.94 14.65 14.74
N ARG A 148 -12.85 13.52 15.43
CA ARG A 148 -11.54 12.91 15.75
C ARG A 148 -10.81 12.38 14.52
N LEU A 149 -11.54 11.77 13.58
CA LEU A 149 -10.98 11.28 12.34
C LEU A 149 -10.44 12.43 11.48
N SER A 150 -11.21 13.52 11.34
CA SER A 150 -10.78 14.75 10.67
C SER A 150 -9.53 15.34 11.34
N ARG A 151 -9.50 15.42 12.68
CA ARG A 151 -8.34 15.90 13.45
C ARG A 151 -7.08 15.08 13.15
N PHE A 152 -7.19 13.74 13.15
CA PHE A 152 -6.01 12.85 12.97
C PHE A 152 -5.58 12.67 11.52
N THR A 153 -6.42 13.09 10.56
CA THR A 153 -6.11 12.92 9.12
C THR A 153 -5.96 14.24 8.36
N GLY A 154 -6.45 15.36 8.91
CA GLY A 154 -6.53 16.62 8.18
C GLY A 154 -7.62 16.64 7.09
N MET A 155 -8.36 15.54 6.93
CA MET A 155 -9.35 15.39 5.87
C MET A 155 -10.65 16.11 6.21
N ASP A 156 -11.34 16.53 5.16
CA ASP A 156 -12.61 17.20 5.24
C ASP A 156 -13.69 16.32 5.90
N HIS A 157 -14.43 16.89 6.84
CA HIS A 157 -15.46 16.24 7.63
C HIS A 157 -16.60 15.70 6.74
N ASP A 158 -17.06 16.51 5.78
CA ASP A 158 -18.15 16.13 4.87
C ASP A 158 -17.71 15.00 3.94
N PHE A 159 -16.44 14.99 3.52
CA PHE A 159 -15.89 13.89 2.75
C PHE A 159 -15.93 12.59 3.56
N LEU A 160 -15.44 12.62 4.80
CA LEU A 160 -15.40 11.45 5.68
C LEU A 160 -16.80 10.92 5.99
N ASP A 161 -17.77 11.80 6.19
CA ASP A 161 -19.16 11.43 6.44
C ASP A 161 -19.80 10.75 5.22
N LYS A 162 -19.63 11.32 4.03
CA LYS A 162 -20.14 10.75 2.77
C LYS A 162 -19.53 9.39 2.40
N HIS A 163 -18.37 9.10 2.92
CA HIS A 163 -17.65 7.83 2.67
C HIS A 163 -17.73 6.86 3.84
N ASP A 164 -18.72 7.00 4.72
CA ASP A 164 -18.96 6.11 5.86
C ASP A 164 -17.72 5.89 6.72
N LEU A 165 -17.02 7.00 7.06
CA LEU A 165 -15.81 7.01 7.88
C LEU A 165 -14.61 6.26 7.23
N ARG A 166 -14.67 5.96 5.95
CA ARG A 166 -13.64 5.18 5.21
C ARG A 166 -12.96 6.03 4.17
N PHE A 167 -11.66 5.81 4.00
CA PHE A 167 -10.89 6.48 2.96
C PHE A 167 -9.71 5.62 2.52
N GLY A 168 -9.30 5.77 1.28
CA GLY A 168 -8.14 5.11 0.71
C GLY A 168 -6.84 5.91 0.89
N GLU A 169 -5.74 5.33 0.44
CA GLU A 169 -4.44 6.01 0.42
C GLU A 169 -4.49 7.28 -0.43
N VAL A 170 -5.06 7.19 -1.62
CA VAL A 170 -5.17 8.33 -2.55
C VAL A 170 -6.05 9.45 -1.96
N ASP A 171 -7.15 9.10 -1.32
CA ASP A 171 -8.03 10.08 -0.67
C ASP A 171 -7.28 10.85 0.42
N PHE A 172 -6.45 10.16 1.21
CA PHE A 172 -5.63 10.78 2.24
C PHE A 172 -4.56 11.69 1.64
N LEU A 173 -3.83 11.24 0.61
CA LEU A 173 -2.79 12.06 -0.03
C LEU A 173 -3.34 13.36 -0.64
N LEU A 174 -4.58 13.32 -1.11
CA LEU A 174 -5.28 14.48 -1.68
C LEU A 174 -6.00 15.33 -0.63
N GLY A 175 -6.43 14.74 0.47
CA GLY A 175 -7.30 15.38 1.47
C GLY A 175 -6.58 15.93 2.70
N CYS A 176 -5.40 15.41 3.05
CA CYS A 176 -4.68 15.80 4.26
C CYS A 176 -4.27 17.28 4.26
N CYS A 177 -3.86 17.83 3.12
CA CYS A 177 -3.42 19.21 2.96
C CYS A 177 -4.22 19.88 1.85
N PRO A 178 -5.28 20.67 2.16
CA PRO A 178 -6.10 21.29 1.13
C PRO A 178 -5.31 22.14 0.14
N GLY A 179 -5.49 21.88 -1.15
CA GLY A 179 -4.80 22.60 -2.23
C GLY A 179 -3.40 22.08 -2.59
N ALA A 180 -2.95 21.02 -1.93
CA ALA A 180 -1.68 20.36 -2.22
C ALA A 180 -1.85 18.83 -2.18
N VAL A 181 -0.86 18.10 -2.70
CA VAL A 181 -0.83 16.64 -2.69
C VAL A 181 0.35 16.18 -1.85
N VAL A 182 0.11 15.38 -0.82
CA VAL A 182 1.16 14.77 0.00
C VAL A 182 1.93 13.74 -0.85
N SER A 183 3.25 13.81 -0.81
CA SER A 183 4.10 12.86 -1.54
C SER A 183 4.00 11.44 -0.99
N THR A 184 3.88 10.46 -1.88
CA THR A 184 3.83 9.03 -1.53
C THR A 184 5.15 8.52 -0.94
N TYR A 185 6.30 9.07 -1.34
CA TYR A 185 7.62 8.58 -0.94
C TYR A 185 8.21 9.33 0.26
N ASP A 186 7.97 10.62 0.35
CA ASP A 186 8.34 11.45 1.50
C ASP A 186 7.16 12.37 1.83
N ALA A 187 6.35 11.95 2.79
CA ALA A 187 5.12 12.63 3.15
C ALA A 187 5.33 14.04 3.77
N ARG A 188 6.58 14.47 3.97
CA ARG A 188 6.92 15.86 4.34
C ARG A 188 6.87 16.81 3.14
N LEU A 189 6.93 16.26 1.93
CA LEU A 189 6.89 17.04 0.68
C LEU A 189 5.45 17.15 0.17
N LEU A 190 5.12 18.34 -0.30
CA LEU A 190 3.84 18.67 -0.96
C LEU A 190 4.08 19.07 -2.41
N TYR A 191 3.12 18.72 -3.29
CA TYR A 191 3.09 19.07 -4.70
C TYR A 191 1.84 19.87 -5.05
#